data_e49cbf38555470ccf9c909c6c1d1acf5
#
_entry.id   e49cbf38555470ccf9c909c6c1d1acf5
#
_cell.length_a   1.000
_cell.length_b   1.000
_cell.length_c   1.000
_cell.angle_alpha   90.00
_cell.angle_beta   90.00
_cell.angle_gamma   90.00
#
_symmetry.space_group_name_H-M   'P 1'
#
loop_
_entity.id
_entity.type
_entity.pdbx_description
1 polymer ?
#
loop_
_entity_poly.entity_id
_entity_poly.type
_entity_poly.pdbx_seq_one_letter_code
_entity_poly.pdbx_strand_id
1 'polypeptide(L)'
;IRQDGYLEVFRTAEAFDAECRQAEQDAAEYDVTHEVLDSATLSKLEPDLAPGLAGAIHWTQPWTATDPGALVAAYADHFQQQGGCFVQAPLETLSRHGNGWQAVVGGETFAAEQVVLALGPWSAQWLDQQGLHVPLFVKRGYHMHYGARDNARLRHWLMDSETGYLLAPMRAGIRLTTGAELARHDAQPHYQQLAAAEAVARTLFPLGDRLDPQPWMGARPCTPDMKPVIGPAPGLPGLWLAFGHGHQGFTMGPITGKLLGQMMDGEPTEVAMAPYRADRF
;
A
#
# COMPACT_ATOMS: atom_id res chain seq x y z
N ILE A 1 -13.55 0.55 7.73
CA ILE A 1 -12.98 1.81 7.22
C ILE A 1 -13.35 2.93 8.18
N ARG A 2 -12.42 3.82 8.48
CA ARG A 2 -12.60 5.04 9.25
C ARG A 2 -12.32 6.24 8.36
N GLN A 3 -12.99 7.36 8.62
CA GLN A 3 -12.88 8.60 7.85
C GLN A 3 -12.46 9.73 8.78
N ASP A 4 -11.38 9.53 9.49
CA ASP A 4 -10.88 10.43 10.54
C ASP A 4 -9.43 10.88 10.27
N GLY A 5 -8.95 10.68 9.05
CA GLY A 5 -7.63 11.12 8.63
C GLY A 5 -6.48 10.39 9.33
N TYR A 6 -5.33 11.04 9.38
CA TYR A 6 -4.16 10.58 10.13
C TYR A 6 -3.37 11.76 10.70
N LEU A 7 -2.57 11.48 11.71
CA LEU A 7 -1.71 12.44 12.35
C LEU A 7 -0.26 12.26 11.90
N GLU A 8 0.38 13.34 11.54
CA GLU A 8 1.81 13.42 11.38
C GLU A 8 2.39 14.19 12.57
N VAL A 9 3.18 13.50 13.42
CA VAL A 9 3.64 14.06 14.70
C VAL A 9 5.10 14.47 14.63
N PHE A 10 5.43 15.53 15.38
CA PHE A 10 6.75 16.14 15.40
C PHE A 10 7.28 16.27 16.83
N ARG A 11 8.56 15.91 17.00
CA ARG A 11 9.24 15.96 18.29
C ARG A 11 9.89 17.32 18.52
N THR A 12 10.31 17.99 17.46
CA THR A 12 11.01 19.28 17.50
C THR A 12 10.15 20.40 16.95
N ALA A 13 10.26 21.61 17.53
CA ALA A 13 9.57 22.79 17.03
C ALA A 13 10.03 23.16 15.61
N GLU A 14 11.32 22.97 15.30
CA GLU A 14 11.88 23.27 13.99
C GLU A 14 11.23 22.42 12.88
N ALA A 15 11.12 21.09 13.11
CA ALA A 15 10.46 20.17 12.17
C ALA A 15 8.97 20.50 12.05
N PHE A 16 8.30 20.78 13.17
CA PHE A 16 6.88 21.14 13.17
C PHE A 16 6.60 22.41 12.38
N ASP A 17 7.39 23.50 12.63
CA ASP A 17 7.24 24.77 11.91
C ASP A 17 7.54 24.62 10.41
N ALA A 18 8.49 23.78 10.04
CA ALA A 18 8.78 23.48 8.64
C ALA A 18 7.61 22.78 7.96
N GLU A 19 7.05 21.77 8.62
CA GLU A 19 5.93 21.01 8.07
C GLU A 19 4.61 21.80 8.03
N CYS A 20 4.36 22.69 8.99
CA CYS A 20 3.21 23.60 8.90
C CYS A 20 3.22 24.42 7.59
N ARG A 21 4.39 24.94 7.19
CA ARG A 21 4.52 25.67 5.92
C ARG A 21 4.36 24.79 4.69
N GLN A 22 4.87 23.55 4.76
CA GLN A 22 4.71 22.58 3.68
C GLN A 22 3.26 22.14 3.54
N ALA A 23 2.57 21.87 4.65
CA ALA A 23 1.17 21.47 4.65
C ALA A 23 0.24 22.54 4.04
N GLU A 24 0.54 23.84 4.27
CA GLU A 24 -0.19 24.93 3.62
C GLU A 24 0.01 24.91 2.09
N GLN A 25 1.24 24.64 1.62
CA GLN A 25 1.55 24.55 0.19
C GLN A 25 0.87 23.33 -0.43
N ASP A 26 0.95 22.17 0.21
CA ASP A 26 0.34 20.92 -0.26
C ASP A 26 -1.19 21.05 -0.31
N ALA A 27 -1.80 21.71 0.68
CA ALA A 27 -3.22 21.97 0.71
C ALA A 27 -3.67 22.83 -0.49
N ALA A 28 -2.89 23.84 -0.84
CA ALA A 28 -3.17 24.72 -1.96
C ALA A 28 -2.92 24.05 -3.32
N GLU A 29 -1.90 23.18 -3.43
CA GLU A 29 -1.51 22.52 -4.68
C GLU A 29 -2.41 21.31 -5.00
N TYR A 30 -2.77 20.52 -3.97
CA TYR A 30 -3.47 19.24 -4.15
C TYR A 30 -4.93 19.25 -3.69
N ASP A 31 -5.47 20.40 -3.26
CA ASP A 31 -6.84 20.54 -2.74
C ASP A 31 -7.14 19.54 -1.59
N VAL A 32 -6.18 19.42 -0.67
CA VAL A 32 -6.29 18.59 0.53
C VAL A 32 -6.47 19.44 1.77
N THR A 33 -7.16 18.90 2.78
CA THR A 33 -7.44 19.63 4.02
C THR A 33 -6.61 19.10 5.19
N HIS A 34 -6.14 20.01 6.02
CA HIS A 34 -5.39 19.69 7.23
C HIS A 34 -5.76 20.64 8.39
N GLU A 35 -5.42 20.21 9.59
CA GLU A 35 -5.48 21.00 10.82
C GLU A 35 -4.11 20.99 11.49
N VAL A 36 -3.65 22.15 11.93
CA VAL A 36 -2.42 22.28 12.71
C VAL A 36 -2.76 22.13 14.19
N LEU A 37 -2.22 21.12 14.85
CA LEU A 37 -2.46 20.80 16.25
C LEU A 37 -1.23 21.17 17.08
N ASP A 38 -1.35 22.12 17.98
CA ASP A 38 -0.33 22.36 18.99
C ASP A 38 -0.23 21.19 19.99
N SER A 39 0.80 21.18 20.82
CA SER A 39 1.06 20.13 21.81
C SER A 39 -0.15 19.91 22.76
N ALA A 40 -0.83 20.96 23.15
CA ALA A 40 -1.96 20.88 24.08
C ALA A 40 -3.21 20.27 23.41
N THR A 41 -3.47 20.62 22.17
CA THR A 41 -4.58 20.09 21.37
C THR A 41 -4.32 18.62 21.01
N LEU A 42 -3.08 18.30 20.59
CA LEU A 42 -2.66 16.93 20.32
C LEU A 42 -2.83 16.03 21.57
N SER A 43 -2.42 16.51 22.75
CA SER A 43 -2.56 15.74 24.01
C SER A 43 -4.03 15.50 24.41
N LYS A 44 -4.95 16.35 23.99
CA LYS A 44 -6.40 16.09 24.19
C LYS A 44 -6.95 15.08 23.20
N LEU A 45 -6.47 15.11 21.96
CA LEU A 45 -6.89 14.20 20.89
C LEU A 45 -6.34 12.79 21.11
N GLU A 46 -5.06 12.68 21.47
CA GLU A 46 -4.32 11.44 21.74
C GLU A 46 -3.70 11.46 23.16
N PRO A 47 -4.50 11.31 24.20
CA PRO A 47 -4.04 11.50 25.60
C PRO A 47 -3.04 10.43 26.07
N ASP A 48 -2.94 9.30 25.36
CA ASP A 48 -2.02 8.21 25.70
C ASP A 48 -0.66 8.30 24.98
N LEU A 49 -0.44 9.35 24.17
CA LEU A 49 0.90 9.66 23.65
C LEU A 49 1.77 10.26 24.75
N ALA A 50 3.06 9.97 24.68
CA ALA A 50 4.04 10.55 25.57
C ALA A 50 4.06 12.09 25.44
N PRO A 51 4.23 12.84 26.54
CA PRO A 51 4.33 14.29 26.49
C PRO A 51 5.64 14.73 25.77
N GLY A 52 5.66 15.99 25.34
CA GLY A 52 6.87 16.61 24.77
C GLY A 52 6.93 16.64 23.25
N LEU A 53 5.86 16.23 22.56
CA LEU A 53 5.72 16.50 21.13
C LEU A 53 5.49 18.01 20.90
N ALA A 54 6.10 18.56 19.87
CA ALA A 54 5.92 19.97 19.48
C ALA A 54 4.51 20.23 18.94
N GLY A 55 3.97 19.27 18.18
CA GLY A 55 2.63 19.33 17.61
C GLY A 55 2.41 18.23 16.60
N ALA A 56 1.35 18.36 15.82
CA ALA A 56 1.02 17.47 14.72
C ALA A 56 0.32 18.20 13.58
N ILE A 57 0.43 17.67 12.37
CA ILE A 57 -0.47 17.97 11.26
C ILE A 57 -1.51 16.86 11.21
N HIS A 58 -2.78 17.22 11.27
CA HIS A 58 -3.89 16.29 11.08
C HIS A 58 -4.41 16.42 9.64
N TRP A 59 -4.07 15.47 8.80
CA TRP A 59 -4.64 15.34 7.46
C TRP A 59 -6.03 14.73 7.58
N THR A 60 -7.09 15.51 7.37
CA THR A 60 -8.45 15.17 7.78
C THR A 60 -9.23 14.30 6.78
N GLN A 61 -8.88 14.34 5.51
CA GLN A 61 -9.60 13.65 4.44
C GLN A 61 -9.23 12.16 4.22
N PRO A 62 -7.99 11.71 4.50
CA PRO A 62 -7.62 10.31 4.24
C PRO A 62 -8.48 9.33 5.02
N TRP A 63 -8.79 8.20 4.36
CA TRP A 63 -9.49 7.09 4.99
C TRP A 63 -8.51 6.04 5.45
N THR A 64 -8.81 5.39 6.56
CA THR A 64 -7.98 4.33 7.12
C THR A 64 -8.74 3.01 7.21
N ALA A 65 -8.05 1.89 7.02
CA ALA A 65 -8.60 0.55 7.15
C ALA A 65 -8.01 -0.14 8.37
N THR A 66 -8.86 -0.58 9.30
CA THR A 66 -8.43 -1.31 10.50
C THR A 66 -8.15 -2.79 10.24
N ASP A 67 -8.60 -3.31 9.09
CA ASP A 67 -8.37 -4.68 8.64
C ASP A 67 -8.35 -4.74 7.11
N PRO A 68 -7.19 -4.44 6.49
CA PRO A 68 -7.05 -4.48 5.03
C PRO A 68 -7.30 -5.86 4.43
N GLY A 69 -6.92 -6.93 5.14
CA GLY A 69 -7.13 -8.30 4.69
C GLY A 69 -8.61 -8.64 4.56
N ALA A 70 -9.41 -8.28 5.56
CA ALA A 70 -10.86 -8.47 5.51
C ALA A 70 -11.53 -7.68 4.37
N LEU A 71 -11.01 -6.48 4.07
CA LEU A 71 -11.53 -5.71 2.93
C LEU A 71 -11.26 -6.41 1.59
N VAL A 72 -10.04 -6.93 1.39
CA VAL A 72 -9.69 -7.70 0.18
C VAL A 72 -10.54 -8.98 0.09
N ALA A 73 -10.74 -9.68 1.20
CA ALA A 73 -11.62 -10.86 1.23
C ALA A 73 -13.06 -10.50 0.84
N ALA A 74 -13.59 -9.37 1.33
CA ALA A 74 -14.92 -8.91 0.95
C ALA A 74 -15.06 -8.59 -0.55
N TYR A 75 -14.01 -8.09 -1.21
CA TYR A 75 -13.99 -7.94 -2.67
C TYR A 75 -14.04 -9.30 -3.37
N ALA A 76 -13.29 -10.30 -2.91
CA ALA A 76 -13.30 -11.64 -3.48
C ALA A 76 -14.69 -12.30 -3.31
N ASP A 77 -15.29 -12.19 -2.11
CA ASP A 77 -16.63 -12.69 -1.84
C ASP A 77 -17.68 -12.02 -2.74
N HIS A 78 -17.61 -10.70 -2.89
CA HIS A 78 -18.50 -9.96 -3.77
C HIS A 78 -18.36 -10.39 -5.25
N PHE A 79 -17.13 -10.57 -5.71
CA PHE A 79 -16.85 -11.08 -7.07
C PHE A 79 -17.51 -12.45 -7.29
N GLN A 80 -17.39 -13.37 -6.33
CA GLN A 80 -18.03 -14.68 -6.42
C GLN A 80 -19.57 -14.59 -6.39
N GLN A 81 -20.14 -13.69 -5.57
CA GLN A 81 -21.60 -13.44 -5.56
C GLN A 81 -22.12 -12.91 -6.90
N GLN A 82 -21.28 -12.21 -7.68
CA GLN A 82 -21.58 -11.77 -9.04
C GLN A 82 -21.35 -12.87 -10.11
N GLY A 83 -21.05 -14.10 -9.70
CA GLY A 83 -20.82 -15.23 -10.59
C GLY A 83 -19.38 -15.43 -11.02
N GLY A 84 -18.45 -14.68 -10.46
CA GLY A 84 -17.02 -14.86 -10.69
C GLY A 84 -16.48 -16.13 -10.04
N CYS A 85 -15.42 -16.71 -10.61
CA CYS A 85 -14.71 -17.84 -10.05
C CYS A 85 -13.40 -17.39 -9.41
N PHE A 86 -13.20 -17.61 -8.10
CA PHE A 86 -11.98 -17.33 -7.38
C PHE A 86 -11.23 -18.62 -7.05
N VAL A 87 -9.99 -18.73 -7.54
CA VAL A 87 -9.12 -19.89 -7.29
C VAL A 87 -7.86 -19.44 -6.57
N GLN A 88 -7.60 -19.98 -5.39
CA GLN A 88 -6.40 -19.67 -4.62
C GLN A 88 -5.34 -20.75 -4.87
N ALA A 89 -4.53 -20.55 -5.91
CA ALA A 89 -3.46 -21.45 -6.29
C ALA A 89 -2.34 -20.70 -7.04
N PRO A 90 -1.13 -21.27 -7.14
CA PRO A 90 -0.05 -20.69 -7.93
C PRO A 90 -0.39 -20.68 -9.42
N LEU A 91 -0.03 -19.59 -10.11
CA LEU A 91 0.03 -19.56 -11.58
C LEU A 91 1.27 -20.34 -12.02
N GLU A 92 1.07 -21.42 -12.78
CA GLU A 92 2.13 -22.31 -13.27
C GLU A 92 2.59 -21.91 -14.67
N THR A 93 1.62 -21.67 -15.58
CA THR A 93 1.90 -21.21 -16.93
C THR A 93 0.88 -20.17 -17.39
N LEU A 94 1.33 -19.29 -18.28
CA LEU A 94 0.49 -18.36 -19.03
C LEU A 94 0.99 -18.33 -20.48
N SER A 95 0.12 -18.69 -21.42
CA SER A 95 0.50 -18.81 -22.84
C SER A 95 -0.65 -18.38 -23.77
N ARG A 96 -0.28 -18.07 -25.01
CA ARG A 96 -1.26 -17.84 -26.08
C ARG A 96 -2.01 -19.12 -26.39
N HIS A 97 -3.32 -19.03 -26.58
CA HIS A 97 -4.18 -20.13 -26.99
C HIS A 97 -5.24 -19.62 -27.98
N GLY A 98 -5.12 -20.01 -29.25
CA GLY A 98 -5.98 -19.47 -30.30
C GLY A 98 -5.88 -17.94 -30.37
N ASN A 99 -7.01 -17.25 -30.33
CA ASN A 99 -7.09 -15.79 -30.30
C ASN A 99 -6.99 -15.19 -28.87
N GLY A 100 -6.96 -16.04 -27.85
CA GLY A 100 -6.94 -15.63 -26.44
C GLY A 100 -5.72 -16.15 -25.70
N TRP A 101 -5.93 -16.43 -24.43
CA TRP A 101 -4.93 -16.84 -23.46
C TRP A 101 -5.36 -18.08 -22.68
N GLN A 102 -4.38 -18.87 -22.26
CA GLN A 102 -4.57 -20.02 -21.40
C GLN A 102 -3.63 -19.90 -20.21
N ALA A 103 -4.18 -20.13 -19.01
CA ALA A 103 -3.44 -20.19 -17.75
C ALA A 103 -3.59 -21.58 -17.13
N VAL A 104 -2.52 -22.11 -16.56
CA VAL A 104 -2.56 -23.28 -15.68
C VAL A 104 -2.36 -22.80 -14.26
N VAL A 105 -3.31 -23.11 -13.38
CA VAL A 105 -3.38 -22.64 -12.00
C VAL A 105 -3.74 -23.83 -11.11
N GLY A 106 -2.82 -24.27 -10.24
CA GLY A 106 -3.04 -25.42 -9.36
C GLY A 106 -3.35 -26.72 -10.10
N GLY A 107 -2.76 -26.91 -11.30
CA GLY A 107 -2.99 -28.06 -12.16
C GLY A 107 -4.26 -27.99 -13.03
N GLU A 108 -5.11 -26.98 -12.85
CA GLU A 108 -6.30 -26.75 -13.67
C GLU A 108 -6.03 -25.75 -14.79
N THR A 109 -6.71 -25.92 -15.92
CA THR A 109 -6.54 -25.08 -17.11
C THR A 109 -7.72 -24.13 -17.27
N PHE A 110 -7.41 -22.85 -17.37
CA PHE A 110 -8.37 -21.77 -17.63
C PHE A 110 -8.05 -21.12 -18.97
N ALA A 111 -9.06 -20.86 -19.78
CA ALA A 111 -8.93 -20.17 -21.06
C ALA A 111 -9.86 -18.96 -21.11
N ALA A 112 -9.38 -17.86 -21.65
CA ALA A 112 -10.14 -16.62 -21.79
C ALA A 112 -9.63 -15.83 -23.01
N GLU A 113 -10.48 -14.98 -23.59
CA GLU A 113 -10.08 -14.05 -24.66
C GLU A 113 -9.12 -13.00 -24.15
N GLN A 114 -9.33 -12.57 -22.91
CA GLN A 114 -8.53 -11.54 -22.26
C GLN A 114 -8.04 -12.00 -20.90
N VAL A 115 -6.84 -11.57 -20.51
CA VAL A 115 -6.23 -11.85 -19.20
C VAL A 115 -5.61 -10.59 -18.63
N VAL A 116 -5.74 -10.40 -17.32
CA VAL A 116 -5.08 -9.32 -16.58
C VAL A 116 -3.94 -9.89 -15.76
N LEU A 117 -2.72 -9.43 -16.00
CA LEU A 117 -1.55 -9.76 -15.19
C LEU A 117 -1.43 -8.75 -14.03
N ALA A 118 -1.78 -9.19 -12.84
CA ALA A 118 -1.79 -8.38 -11.61
C ALA A 118 -0.95 -9.02 -10.48
N LEU A 119 0.20 -9.61 -10.83
CA LEU A 119 1.02 -10.45 -9.94
C LEU A 119 2.02 -9.64 -9.08
N GLY A 120 1.85 -8.30 -8.98
CA GLY A 120 2.70 -7.46 -8.15
C GLY A 120 4.19 -7.63 -8.49
N PRO A 121 5.06 -7.97 -7.51
CA PRO A 121 6.51 -8.05 -7.74
C PRO A 121 6.94 -9.20 -8.66
N TRP A 122 6.08 -10.17 -8.90
CA TRP A 122 6.35 -11.30 -9.82
C TRP A 122 5.98 -10.99 -11.27
N SER A 123 5.32 -9.87 -11.57
CA SER A 123 4.82 -9.55 -12.91
C SER A 123 5.92 -9.46 -13.96
N ALA A 124 7.07 -8.87 -13.63
CA ALA A 124 8.19 -8.73 -14.58
C ALA A 124 8.70 -10.09 -15.09
N GLN A 125 8.83 -11.08 -14.20
CA GLN A 125 9.29 -12.42 -14.57
C GLN A 125 8.37 -13.10 -15.61
N TRP A 126 7.06 -12.89 -15.50
CA TRP A 126 6.10 -13.43 -16.46
C TRP A 126 6.13 -12.69 -17.79
N LEU A 127 6.35 -11.37 -17.77
CA LEU A 127 6.45 -10.56 -18.97
C LEU A 127 7.74 -10.84 -19.76
N ASP A 128 8.86 -11.06 -19.06
CA ASP A 128 10.13 -11.44 -19.69
C ASP A 128 10.00 -12.73 -20.51
N GLN A 129 9.20 -13.71 -20.02
CA GLN A 129 8.90 -14.95 -20.77
C GLN A 129 8.08 -14.68 -22.04
N GLN A 130 7.35 -13.56 -22.10
CA GLN A 130 6.58 -13.14 -23.29
C GLN A 130 7.36 -12.15 -24.16
N GLY A 131 8.62 -11.88 -23.87
CA GLY A 131 9.47 -10.94 -24.62
C GLY A 131 9.17 -9.46 -24.34
N LEU A 132 8.40 -9.14 -23.29
CA LEU A 132 8.12 -7.76 -22.87
C LEU A 132 8.87 -7.45 -21.57
N HIS A 133 9.85 -6.57 -21.67
CA HIS A 133 10.63 -6.15 -20.51
C HIS A 133 10.04 -4.87 -19.89
N VAL A 134 9.70 -4.93 -18.58
CA VAL A 134 9.28 -3.78 -17.79
C VAL A 134 10.21 -3.66 -16.58
N PRO A 135 10.91 -2.52 -16.40
CA PRO A 135 11.83 -2.36 -15.28
C PRO A 135 11.05 -2.31 -13.96
N LEU A 136 11.16 -3.37 -13.16
CA LEU A 136 10.51 -3.50 -11.88
C LEU A 136 11.55 -3.84 -10.81
N PHE A 137 11.53 -3.12 -9.70
CA PHE A 137 12.36 -3.42 -8.56
C PHE A 137 11.51 -3.51 -7.28
N VAL A 138 12.09 -4.08 -6.24
CA VAL A 138 11.36 -4.32 -4.98
C VAL A 138 11.88 -3.41 -3.88
N LYS A 139 10.94 -2.73 -3.21
CA LYS A 139 11.16 -2.10 -1.90
C LYS A 139 10.46 -2.93 -0.83
N ARG A 140 11.22 -3.54 0.09
CA ARG A 140 10.63 -4.34 1.17
C ARG A 140 10.26 -3.46 2.36
N GLY A 141 9.11 -3.74 2.95
CA GLY A 141 8.64 -3.10 4.18
C GLY A 141 8.29 -4.14 5.21
N TYR A 142 8.31 -3.75 6.47
CA TYR A 142 8.09 -4.65 7.61
C TYR A 142 7.01 -4.11 8.51
N HIS A 143 6.25 -4.99 9.14
CA HIS A 143 5.39 -4.61 10.24
C HIS A 143 5.32 -5.68 11.34
N MET A 144 4.89 -5.24 12.52
CA MET A 144 4.61 -6.05 13.69
C MET A 144 3.38 -5.48 14.41
N HIS A 145 2.54 -6.35 14.96
CA HIS A 145 1.45 -5.91 15.83
C HIS A 145 1.84 -6.02 17.32
N TYR A 146 1.33 -5.08 18.08
CA TYR A 146 1.58 -4.96 19.53
C TYR A 146 0.26 -4.82 20.27
N GLY A 147 0.19 -5.36 21.49
CA GLY A 147 -0.78 -4.94 22.47
C GLY A 147 -0.50 -3.51 22.94
N ALA A 148 -1.39 -2.95 23.72
CA ALA A 148 -1.15 -1.72 24.47
C ALA A 148 -0.97 -2.03 25.95
N ARG A 149 -0.09 -1.28 26.66
CA ARG A 149 0.02 -1.33 28.12
C ARG A 149 -1.01 -0.40 28.75
N ASP A 150 -1.34 -0.65 30.00
CA ASP A 150 -2.14 0.23 30.86
C ASP A 150 -3.48 0.65 30.26
N ASN A 151 -4.07 -0.20 29.40
CA ASN A 151 -5.29 0.08 28.63
C ASN A 151 -5.21 1.31 27.71
N ALA A 152 -4.01 1.74 27.32
CA ALA A 152 -3.80 2.85 26.42
C ALA A 152 -4.44 2.58 25.04
N ARG A 153 -4.91 3.64 24.40
CA ARG A 153 -5.60 3.57 23.12
C ARG A 153 -4.99 4.55 22.13
N LEU A 154 -4.45 4.05 21.04
CA LEU A 154 -4.16 4.87 19.88
C LEU A 154 -5.46 5.07 19.10
N ARG A 155 -5.87 6.33 18.89
CA ARG A 155 -7.16 6.66 18.27
C ARG A 155 -7.05 6.90 16.79
N HIS A 156 -5.95 7.54 16.36
CA HIS A 156 -5.67 7.85 14.96
C HIS A 156 -4.48 7.04 14.46
N TRP A 157 -4.44 6.87 13.16
CA TRP A 157 -3.25 6.45 12.44
C TRP A 157 -2.20 7.57 12.57
N LEU A 158 -0.97 7.21 12.89
CA LEU A 158 0.05 8.16 13.27
C LEU A 158 1.35 7.89 12.52
N MET A 159 1.93 8.93 11.95
CA MET A 159 3.25 8.92 11.34
C MET A 159 4.22 9.76 12.19
N ASP A 160 5.33 9.15 12.58
CA ASP A 160 6.48 9.84 13.15
C ASP A 160 7.46 10.13 12.01
N SER A 161 7.36 11.33 11.42
CA SER A 161 8.14 11.69 10.22
C SER A 161 9.61 11.84 10.48
N GLU A 162 10.01 12.30 11.67
CA GLU A 162 11.42 12.45 12.04
C GLU A 162 12.14 11.11 12.16
N THR A 163 11.42 10.02 12.49
CA THR A 163 11.99 8.67 12.63
C THR A 163 11.63 7.73 11.48
N GLY A 164 10.55 8.02 10.74
CA GLY A 164 10.14 7.27 9.55
C GLY A 164 9.42 5.96 9.85
N TYR A 165 8.54 5.92 10.85
CA TYR A 165 7.65 4.79 11.11
C TYR A 165 6.19 5.24 11.30
N LEU A 166 5.32 4.27 11.25
CA LEU A 166 3.88 4.43 11.38
C LEU A 166 3.35 3.58 12.53
N LEU A 167 2.44 4.15 13.34
CA LEU A 167 1.60 3.40 14.27
C LEU A 167 0.16 3.47 13.79
N ALA A 168 -0.51 2.34 13.71
CA ALA A 168 -1.90 2.26 13.25
C ALA A 168 -2.75 1.41 14.20
N PRO A 169 -3.90 1.92 14.66
CA PRO A 169 -4.86 1.13 15.43
C PRO A 169 -5.58 0.16 14.50
N MET A 170 -5.18 -1.11 14.55
CA MET A 170 -5.74 -2.18 13.72
C MET A 170 -6.65 -3.09 14.57
N ARG A 171 -7.48 -3.90 13.92
CA ARG A 171 -8.26 -4.93 14.61
C ARG A 171 -7.37 -5.93 15.35
N ALA A 172 -6.20 -6.25 14.81
CA ALA A 172 -5.23 -7.18 15.38
C ALA A 172 -4.39 -6.58 16.52
N GLY A 173 -4.49 -5.28 16.80
CA GLY A 173 -3.66 -4.56 17.75
C GLY A 173 -3.08 -3.28 17.16
N ILE A 174 -2.03 -2.74 17.76
CA ILE A 174 -1.34 -1.57 17.21
C ILE A 174 -0.26 -2.06 16.25
N ARG A 175 -0.40 -1.71 14.97
CA ARG A 175 0.59 -2.06 13.94
C ARG A 175 1.67 -1.00 13.89
N LEU A 176 2.91 -1.40 14.11
CA LEU A 176 4.08 -0.61 13.76
C LEU A 176 4.55 -1.04 12.39
N THR A 177 4.61 -0.08 11.46
CA THR A 177 5.08 -0.30 10.09
C THR A 177 6.27 0.59 9.82
N THR A 178 7.30 0.05 9.20
CA THR A 178 8.51 0.81 8.83
C THR A 178 9.19 0.18 7.63
N GLY A 179 10.16 0.91 7.11
CA GLY A 179 11.15 0.43 6.19
C GLY A 179 10.82 0.61 4.72
N ALA A 180 11.90 0.92 4.02
CA ALA A 180 12.00 0.91 2.57
C ALA A 180 13.35 0.27 2.21
N GLU A 181 13.46 -1.03 2.41
CA GLU A 181 14.68 -1.76 2.13
C GLU A 181 14.76 -2.12 0.65
N LEU A 182 15.84 -1.71 -0.01
CA LEU A 182 16.16 -2.12 -1.36
C LEU A 182 16.90 -3.45 -1.31
N ALA A 183 16.21 -4.53 -1.66
CA ALA A 183 16.77 -5.87 -1.67
C ALA A 183 16.10 -6.72 -2.75
N ARG A 184 16.77 -7.80 -3.14
CA ARG A 184 16.13 -8.79 -4.01
C ARG A 184 14.89 -9.39 -3.32
N HIS A 185 13.90 -9.76 -4.12
CA HIS A 185 12.66 -10.36 -3.63
C HIS A 185 12.91 -11.59 -2.74
N ASP A 186 13.87 -12.42 -3.11
CA ASP A 186 14.25 -13.69 -2.47
C ASP A 186 15.31 -13.57 -1.37
N ALA A 187 15.84 -12.36 -1.10
CA ALA A 187 16.82 -12.15 -0.05
C ALA A 187 16.23 -12.37 1.35
N GLN A 188 17.04 -12.83 2.29
CA GLN A 188 16.61 -13.02 3.68
C GLN A 188 16.10 -11.71 4.28
N PRO A 189 15.04 -11.74 5.12
CA PRO A 189 14.53 -10.56 5.83
C PRO A 189 15.58 -9.95 6.76
N HIS A 190 15.56 -8.63 6.87
CA HIS A 190 16.48 -7.88 7.73
C HIS A 190 15.71 -6.92 8.64
N TYR A 191 15.58 -7.25 9.91
CA TYR A 191 14.67 -6.59 10.85
C TYR A 191 15.26 -5.41 11.62
N GLN A 192 16.47 -4.93 11.29
CA GLN A 192 17.11 -3.83 12.05
C GLN A 192 16.31 -2.53 12.03
N GLN A 193 15.76 -2.15 10.87
CA GLN A 193 14.93 -0.95 10.78
C GLN A 193 13.68 -1.05 11.66
N LEU A 194 13.03 -2.22 11.67
CA LEU A 194 11.88 -2.47 12.55
C LEU A 194 12.26 -2.40 14.02
N ALA A 195 13.37 -3.00 14.42
CA ALA A 195 13.85 -2.97 15.80
C ALA A 195 14.21 -1.55 16.27
N ALA A 196 14.83 -0.75 15.40
CA ALA A 196 15.12 0.65 15.69
C ALA A 196 13.84 1.48 15.83
N ALA A 197 12.90 1.32 14.92
CA ALA A 197 11.59 1.99 14.98
C ALA A 197 10.81 1.56 16.24
N GLU A 198 10.80 0.28 16.60
CA GLU A 198 10.15 -0.20 17.83
C GLU A 198 10.71 0.48 19.08
N ALA A 199 12.05 0.59 19.18
CA ALA A 199 12.69 1.25 20.33
C ALA A 199 12.22 2.70 20.49
N VAL A 200 12.10 3.44 19.39
CA VAL A 200 11.61 4.83 19.40
C VAL A 200 10.10 4.88 19.62
N ALA A 201 9.32 4.04 18.96
CA ALA A 201 7.86 4.00 19.10
C ALA A 201 7.41 3.73 20.55
N ARG A 202 8.16 2.90 21.30
CA ARG A 202 7.93 2.65 22.72
C ARG A 202 8.16 3.89 23.62
N THR A 203 8.90 4.88 23.16
CA THR A 203 9.04 6.17 23.86
C THR A 203 7.87 7.13 23.54
N LEU A 204 7.16 6.88 22.43
CA LEU A 204 6.04 7.71 22.00
C LEU A 204 4.69 7.21 22.50
N PHE A 205 4.49 5.88 22.48
CA PHE A 205 3.25 5.25 22.86
C PHE A 205 3.53 3.99 23.73
N PRO A 206 2.73 3.68 24.76
CA PRO A 206 2.95 2.53 25.64
C PRO A 206 2.63 1.20 24.92
N LEU A 207 3.47 0.82 23.95
CA LEU A 207 3.38 -0.47 23.27
C LEU A 207 3.61 -1.61 24.26
N GLY A 208 2.72 -2.59 24.25
CA GLY A 208 2.79 -3.84 25.00
C GLY A 208 3.66 -4.90 24.32
N ASP A 209 3.27 -6.15 24.49
CA ASP A 209 3.97 -7.29 23.90
C ASP A 209 3.68 -7.39 22.40
N ARG A 210 4.60 -8.02 21.68
CA ARG A 210 4.40 -8.41 20.28
C ARG A 210 3.30 -9.46 20.21
N LEU A 211 2.36 -9.28 19.28
CA LEU A 211 1.23 -10.20 19.08
C LEU A 211 1.50 -11.21 17.96
N ASP A 212 2.35 -10.87 17.01
CA ASP A 212 2.76 -11.79 15.95
C ASP A 212 4.01 -12.59 16.38
N PRO A 213 4.16 -13.84 15.97
CA PRO A 213 5.32 -14.67 16.31
C PRO A 213 6.60 -14.17 15.62
N GLN A 214 6.48 -13.50 14.49
CA GLN A 214 7.57 -12.88 13.74
C GLN A 214 7.08 -11.69 12.94
N PRO A 215 7.96 -10.71 12.60
CA PRO A 215 7.57 -9.60 11.75
C PRO A 215 7.12 -10.06 10.37
N TRP A 216 6.07 -9.44 9.86
CA TRP A 216 5.66 -9.60 8.47
C TRP A 216 6.54 -8.76 7.54
N MET A 217 6.85 -9.30 6.38
CA MET A 217 7.59 -8.61 5.32
C MET A 217 6.75 -8.57 4.05
N GLY A 218 6.64 -7.38 3.44
CA GLY A 218 6.01 -7.16 2.15
C GLY A 218 6.97 -6.63 1.10
N ALA A 219 6.85 -7.16 -0.12
CA ALA A 219 7.61 -6.73 -1.29
C ALA A 219 6.76 -5.77 -2.14
N ARG A 220 7.11 -4.49 -2.14
CA ARG A 220 6.42 -3.46 -2.93
C ARG A 220 6.99 -3.45 -4.35
N PRO A 221 6.17 -3.70 -5.40
CA PRO A 221 6.62 -3.62 -6.78
C PRO A 221 6.75 -2.15 -7.20
N CYS A 222 7.94 -1.69 -7.48
CA CYS A 222 8.21 -0.30 -7.85
C CYS A 222 8.78 -0.22 -9.26
N THR A 223 8.32 0.76 -10.02
CA THR A 223 8.87 1.20 -11.29
C THR A 223 9.86 2.34 -11.07
N PRO A 224 10.78 2.65 -12.00
CA PRO A 224 11.74 3.74 -11.83
C PRO A 224 11.10 5.12 -11.61
N ASP A 225 9.97 5.39 -12.24
CA ASP A 225 9.21 6.64 -12.12
C ASP A 225 8.14 6.60 -11.01
N MET A 226 8.08 5.50 -10.24
CA MET A 226 7.11 5.26 -9.16
C MET A 226 5.64 5.28 -9.59
N LYS A 227 5.33 5.27 -10.89
CA LYS A 227 3.96 5.16 -11.41
C LYS A 227 3.64 3.70 -11.72
N PRO A 228 2.43 3.21 -11.47
CA PRO A 228 2.04 1.84 -11.82
C PRO A 228 2.03 1.63 -13.34
N VAL A 229 2.04 0.38 -13.74
CA VAL A 229 1.81 -0.05 -15.10
C VAL A 229 0.37 -0.53 -15.22
N ILE A 230 -0.44 0.19 -15.99
CA ILE A 230 -1.87 -0.08 -16.18
C ILE A 230 -2.21 0.06 -17.66
N GLY A 231 -2.82 -0.97 -18.25
CA GLY A 231 -3.30 -0.93 -19.62
C GLY A 231 -2.90 -2.14 -20.46
N PRO A 232 -3.09 -2.11 -21.79
CA PRO A 232 -2.78 -3.22 -22.65
C PRO A 232 -1.27 -3.48 -22.74
N ALA A 233 -0.88 -4.75 -22.79
CA ALA A 233 0.51 -5.14 -22.99
C ALA A 233 0.92 -4.90 -24.46
N PRO A 234 1.98 -4.12 -24.72
CA PRO A 234 2.44 -3.86 -26.08
C PRO A 234 2.81 -5.15 -26.82
N GLY A 235 2.28 -5.33 -28.03
CA GLY A 235 2.56 -6.50 -28.88
C GLY A 235 1.89 -7.81 -28.43
N LEU A 236 1.10 -7.81 -27.34
CA LEU A 236 0.47 -8.98 -26.76
C LEU A 236 -1.07 -8.79 -26.65
N PRO A 237 -1.81 -8.93 -27.76
CA PRO A 237 -3.25 -8.70 -27.78
C PRO A 237 -3.99 -9.54 -26.74
N GLY A 238 -4.96 -8.94 -26.04
CA GLY A 238 -5.73 -9.61 -24.99
C GLY A 238 -5.01 -9.76 -23.64
N LEU A 239 -3.73 -9.37 -23.54
CA LEU A 239 -3.02 -9.26 -22.26
C LEU A 239 -3.09 -7.82 -21.75
N TRP A 240 -3.54 -7.69 -20.48
CA TRP A 240 -3.64 -6.43 -19.77
C TRP A 240 -2.75 -6.45 -18.54
N LEU A 241 -2.27 -5.29 -18.13
CA LEU A 241 -1.31 -5.12 -17.04
C LEU A 241 -1.91 -4.25 -15.93
N ALA A 242 -1.70 -4.68 -14.67
CA ALA A 242 -2.12 -3.94 -13.48
C ALA A 242 -1.16 -4.23 -12.31
N PHE A 243 0.03 -3.60 -12.30
CA PHE A 243 1.03 -3.80 -11.26
C PHE A 243 1.95 -2.58 -11.09
N GLY A 244 2.92 -2.66 -10.19
CA GLY A 244 3.93 -1.61 -10.04
C GLY A 244 3.50 -0.42 -9.17
N HIS A 245 2.47 -0.58 -8.34
CA HIS A 245 1.89 0.48 -7.51
C HIS A 245 2.74 0.90 -6.30
N GLY A 246 3.91 0.30 -6.10
CA GLY A 246 4.76 0.59 -4.94
C GLY A 246 4.03 0.35 -3.62
N HIS A 247 3.98 1.38 -2.77
CA HIS A 247 3.28 1.32 -1.47
C HIS A 247 1.80 1.73 -1.57
N GLN A 248 1.32 2.17 -2.74
CA GLN A 248 -0.05 2.66 -2.94
C GLN A 248 -1.02 1.62 -3.49
N GLY A 249 -0.60 0.35 -3.67
CA GLY A 249 -1.40 -0.67 -4.34
C GLY A 249 -2.76 -0.92 -3.68
N PHE A 250 -2.84 -0.89 -2.35
CA PHE A 250 -4.09 -1.03 -1.63
C PHE A 250 -5.03 0.17 -1.87
N THR A 251 -4.53 1.39 -1.77
CA THR A 251 -5.29 2.62 -1.97
C THR A 251 -5.75 2.78 -3.42
N MET A 252 -4.87 2.48 -4.38
CA MET A 252 -5.15 2.65 -5.81
C MET A 252 -5.85 1.45 -6.47
N GLY A 253 -6.00 0.33 -5.75
CA GLY A 253 -6.61 -0.88 -6.30
C GLY A 253 -7.98 -0.65 -6.94
N PRO A 254 -8.95 -0.04 -6.24
CA PRO A 254 -10.29 0.20 -6.77
C PRO A 254 -10.31 1.06 -8.04
N ILE A 255 -9.57 2.17 -8.05
CA ILE A 255 -9.51 3.02 -9.24
C ILE A 255 -8.77 2.35 -10.40
N THR A 256 -7.71 1.56 -10.12
CA THR A 256 -7.02 0.76 -11.13
C THR A 256 -7.98 -0.23 -11.80
N GLY A 257 -8.78 -0.94 -11.01
CA GLY A 257 -9.78 -1.87 -11.53
C GLY A 257 -10.83 -1.17 -12.40
N LYS A 258 -11.32 0.00 -11.97
CA LYS A 258 -12.27 0.82 -12.74
C LYS A 258 -11.68 1.25 -14.07
N LEU A 259 -10.50 1.87 -14.06
CA LEU A 259 -9.82 2.37 -15.27
C LEU A 259 -9.51 1.24 -16.26
N LEU A 260 -9.07 0.09 -15.74
CA LEU A 260 -8.78 -1.08 -16.56
C LEU A 260 -10.05 -1.63 -17.21
N GLY A 261 -11.15 -1.74 -16.44
CA GLY A 261 -12.45 -2.15 -16.98
C GLY A 261 -12.93 -1.23 -18.11
N GLN A 262 -12.88 0.09 -17.90
CA GLN A 262 -13.23 1.08 -18.95
C GLN A 262 -12.39 0.85 -20.23
N MET A 263 -11.07 0.68 -20.10
CA MET A 263 -10.22 0.42 -21.28
C MET A 263 -10.54 -0.92 -21.95
N MET A 264 -10.85 -1.97 -21.21
CA MET A 264 -11.18 -3.29 -21.74
C MET A 264 -12.52 -3.26 -22.50
N ASP A 265 -13.46 -2.45 -22.06
CA ASP A 265 -14.77 -2.23 -22.69
C ASP A 265 -14.72 -1.18 -23.81
N GLY A 266 -13.57 -0.54 -24.05
CA GLY A 266 -13.40 0.52 -25.05
C GLY A 266 -14.04 1.85 -24.66
N GLU A 267 -14.29 2.06 -23.37
CA GLU A 267 -14.85 3.29 -22.82
C GLU A 267 -13.74 4.32 -22.53
N PRO A 268 -14.06 5.62 -22.53
CA PRO A 268 -13.12 6.65 -22.14
C PRO A 268 -12.81 6.58 -20.65
N THR A 269 -11.54 6.75 -20.32
CA THR A 269 -11.05 6.79 -18.93
C THR A 269 -11.14 8.19 -18.34
N GLU A 270 -11.37 8.29 -17.03
CA GLU A 270 -11.46 9.57 -16.30
C GLU A 270 -10.11 10.32 -16.23
N VAL A 271 -9.01 9.59 -16.40
CA VAL A 271 -7.65 10.14 -16.42
C VAL A 271 -6.90 9.71 -17.68
N ALA A 272 -5.92 10.52 -18.10
CA ALA A 272 -5.05 10.16 -19.21
C ALA A 272 -4.19 8.96 -18.88
N MET A 273 -4.30 7.87 -19.65
CA MET A 273 -3.60 6.61 -19.38
C MET A 273 -2.18 6.52 -19.95
N ALA A 274 -1.78 7.45 -20.82
CA ALA A 274 -0.45 7.47 -21.41
C ALA A 274 0.71 7.37 -20.40
N PRO A 275 0.68 8.06 -19.23
CA PRO A 275 1.74 7.97 -18.23
C PRO A 275 1.85 6.61 -17.52
N TYR A 276 0.87 5.71 -17.71
CA TYR A 276 0.79 4.40 -17.04
C TYR A 276 1.06 3.22 -17.98
N ARG A 277 1.29 3.48 -19.26
CA ARG A 277 1.57 2.43 -20.25
C ARG A 277 2.90 1.73 -20.00
N ALA A 278 2.99 0.46 -20.39
CA ALA A 278 4.24 -0.31 -20.24
C ALA A 278 5.35 0.16 -21.20
N ASP A 279 5.00 0.71 -22.37
CA ASP A 279 5.93 1.19 -23.40
C ASP A 279 6.46 2.62 -23.15
N ARG A 280 6.31 3.15 -21.93
CA ARG A 280 6.92 4.42 -21.53
C ARG A 280 8.39 4.29 -21.08
N PHE A 281 8.87 3.05 -20.97
CA PHE A 281 10.25 2.74 -20.59
C PHE A 281 11.14 2.39 -21.77
#